data_1f2d302a382115090d46c708777e623b
#
_entry.id   1f2d302a382115090d46c708777e623b
#
_cell.length_a   1.000
_cell.length_b   1.000
_cell.length_c   1.000
_cell.angle_alpha   90.00
_cell.angle_beta   90.00
_cell.angle_gamma   90.00
#
_symmetry.space_group_name_H-M   'P 1'
#
loop_
_entity.id
_entity.type
_entity.pdbx_description
1 polymer ?
#
loop_
_entity_poly.entity_id
_entity_poly.type
_entity_poly.pdbx_seq_one_letter_code
_entity_poly.pdbx_strand_id
1 'polypeptide(L)'
;MSKRRKSITGYLNITLALLLMLLLYKIGGITLLMILFTVGIGFGAIYLSDESFTGIFRKRINVSSLEELRRLDPYQFEKVVGDYFRDCGYVVQQTKRSNDGGKDLIMYKCGQTYYVEVKRYGKSHPVDRPLIQKLVGACHPNNAKGIFVTTSRFTKGAIDEAHRSNIELIDGDQFIRLLKS
;
A
#
# COMPACT_ATOMS: atom_id res chain seq x y z
N MET A 1 -18.22 6.28 8.26
CA MET A 1 -18.26 6.42 9.73
C MET A 1 -16.96 6.03 10.47
N SER A 2 -16.05 5.28 9.88
CA SER A 2 -14.80 4.76 10.51
C SER A 2 -13.73 5.83 10.79
N LYS A 3 -13.48 6.78 9.88
CA LYS A 3 -12.39 7.79 10.00
C LYS A 3 -12.64 8.81 11.13
N ARG A 4 -13.91 9.15 11.39
CA ARG A 4 -14.29 10.09 12.48
C ARG A 4 -14.12 9.45 13.88
N ARG A 5 -14.33 8.12 14.00
CA ARG A 5 -14.11 7.40 15.27
C ARG A 5 -12.64 7.32 15.65
N LYS A 6 -11.73 7.08 14.68
CA LYS A 6 -10.27 7.04 14.94
C LYS A 6 -9.68 8.40 15.35
N SER A 7 -10.23 9.51 14.84
CA SER A 7 -9.84 10.86 15.25
C SER A 7 -10.26 11.15 16.69
N ILE A 8 -11.50 10.82 17.06
CA ILE A 8 -12.05 11.09 18.41
C ILE A 8 -11.32 10.26 19.48
N THR A 9 -10.99 8.98 19.20
CA THR A 9 -10.17 8.14 20.11
C THR A 9 -8.75 8.66 20.26
N GLY A 10 -8.15 9.21 19.19
CA GLY A 10 -6.83 9.83 19.24
C GLY A 10 -6.81 11.05 20.18
N TYR A 11 -7.76 11.97 20.05
CA TYR A 11 -7.88 13.15 20.94
C TYR A 11 -8.21 12.75 22.38
N LEU A 12 -9.07 11.75 22.59
CA LEU A 12 -9.42 11.25 23.93
C LEU A 12 -8.19 10.67 24.65
N ASN A 13 -7.33 9.95 23.95
CA ASN A 13 -6.10 9.39 24.50
C ASN A 13 -5.06 10.47 24.84
N ILE A 14 -4.97 11.53 24.02
CA ILE A 14 -4.06 12.67 24.29
C ILE A 14 -4.55 13.46 25.50
N THR A 15 -5.84 13.73 25.63
CA THR A 15 -6.40 14.45 26.80
C THR A 15 -6.27 13.64 28.08
N LEU A 16 -6.46 12.32 28.02
CA LEU A 16 -6.29 11.43 29.17
C LEU A 16 -4.81 11.37 29.62
N ALA A 17 -3.87 11.32 28.67
CA ALA A 17 -2.44 11.37 28.95
C ALA A 17 -2.03 12.69 29.61
N LEU A 18 -2.54 13.83 29.16
CA LEU A 18 -2.29 15.14 29.75
C LEU A 18 -2.89 15.28 31.15
N LEU A 19 -4.06 14.71 31.40
CA LEU A 19 -4.71 14.70 32.71
C LEU A 19 -3.93 13.82 33.71
N LEU A 20 -3.44 12.67 33.27
CA LEU A 20 -2.58 11.79 34.04
C LEU A 20 -1.24 12.48 34.37
N MET A 21 -0.70 13.22 33.42
CA MET A 21 0.53 14.03 33.57
C MET A 21 0.35 15.10 34.65
N LEU A 22 -0.75 15.83 34.67
CA LEU A 22 -1.08 16.83 35.68
C LEU A 22 -1.30 16.22 37.07
N LEU A 23 -1.88 15.04 37.16
CA LEU A 23 -2.10 14.31 38.40
C LEU A 23 -0.76 13.83 39.00
N LEU A 24 0.14 13.33 38.16
CA LEU A 24 1.45 12.83 38.56
C LEU A 24 2.42 13.96 38.90
N TYR A 25 2.29 15.14 38.33
CA TYR A 25 3.08 16.35 38.68
C TYR A 25 2.90 16.73 40.17
N LYS A 26 1.74 16.43 40.78
CA LYS A 26 1.50 16.66 42.22
C LYS A 26 2.10 15.60 43.12
N ILE A 27 2.55 14.47 42.62
CA ILE A 27 2.98 13.29 43.44
C ILE A 27 4.49 13.12 43.54
N GLY A 28 5.29 13.81 42.73
CA GLY A 28 6.75 13.78 42.98
C GLY A 28 7.69 13.81 41.79
N GLY A 29 8.63 14.61 41.87
CA GLY A 29 10.02 14.73 41.51
C GLY A 29 10.54 14.00 40.23
N ILE A 30 11.78 13.60 40.31
CA ILE A 30 12.60 13.01 39.22
C ILE A 30 12.02 11.73 38.62
N THR A 31 11.31 10.91 39.39
CA THR A 31 10.64 9.68 38.94
C THR A 31 9.57 9.94 37.89
N LEU A 32 8.88 11.08 37.94
CA LEU A 32 7.88 11.49 36.97
C LEU A 32 8.49 11.80 35.60
N LEU A 33 9.65 12.50 35.60
CA LEU A 33 10.37 12.82 34.37
C LEU A 33 10.83 11.55 33.63
N MET A 34 11.26 10.54 34.40
CA MET A 34 11.69 9.24 33.85
C MET A 34 10.49 8.46 33.23
N ILE A 35 9.34 8.48 33.90
CA ILE A 35 8.11 7.82 33.38
C ILE A 35 7.64 8.53 32.11
N LEU A 36 7.66 9.87 32.08
CA LEU A 36 7.27 10.65 30.89
C LEU A 36 8.22 10.41 29.72
N PHE A 37 9.52 10.28 29.99
CA PHE A 37 10.50 9.98 28.96
C PHE A 37 10.31 8.58 28.37
N THR A 38 10.06 7.56 29.20
CA THR A 38 9.81 6.18 28.73
C THR A 38 8.46 6.04 28.00
N VAL A 39 7.40 6.71 28.47
CA VAL A 39 6.11 6.76 27.78
C VAL A 39 6.21 7.52 26.48
N GLY A 40 6.96 8.64 26.42
CA GLY A 40 7.22 9.41 25.21
C GLY A 40 8.00 8.63 24.18
N ILE A 41 9.01 7.86 24.57
CA ILE A 41 9.75 6.97 23.66
C ILE A 41 8.85 5.84 23.17
N GLY A 42 8.03 5.23 24.03
CA GLY A 42 7.08 4.18 23.64
C GLY A 42 6.03 4.69 22.65
N PHE A 43 5.46 5.87 22.89
CA PHE A 43 4.51 6.51 21.97
C PHE A 43 5.18 6.93 20.65
N GLY A 44 6.41 7.45 20.71
CA GLY A 44 7.21 7.78 19.54
C GLY A 44 7.51 6.55 18.69
N ALA A 45 7.86 5.42 19.30
CA ALA A 45 8.11 4.16 18.62
C ALA A 45 6.85 3.60 17.94
N ILE A 46 5.68 3.70 18.58
CA ILE A 46 4.38 3.31 17.99
C ILE A 46 4.01 4.24 16.84
N TYR A 47 4.25 5.54 16.96
CA TYR A 47 3.99 6.53 15.92
C TYR A 47 4.93 6.36 14.72
N LEU A 48 6.19 6.01 14.96
CA LEU A 48 7.18 5.76 13.91
C LEU A 48 7.01 4.39 13.24
N SER A 49 6.33 3.44 13.88
CA SER A 49 5.96 2.14 13.28
C SER A 49 4.70 2.19 12.43
N ASP A 50 3.95 3.29 12.44
CA ASP A 50 2.83 3.49 11.52
C ASP A 50 3.38 3.67 10.10
N GLU A 51 3.03 2.77 9.19
CA GLU A 51 3.46 2.78 7.78
C GLU A 51 3.18 4.12 7.07
N SER A 52 2.21 4.90 7.57
CA SER A 52 1.90 6.23 7.07
C SER A 52 3.04 7.23 7.29
N PHE A 53 3.83 7.09 8.37
CA PHE A 53 4.93 8.01 8.68
C PHE A 53 6.22 7.63 7.95
N THR A 54 6.46 6.34 7.70
CA THR A 54 7.64 5.87 6.94
C THR A 54 7.62 6.31 5.48
N GLY A 55 6.47 6.74 4.96
CA GLY A 55 6.31 7.26 3.60
C GLY A 55 7.12 8.53 3.32
N ILE A 56 7.39 9.36 4.34
CA ILE A 56 8.08 10.66 4.19
C ILE A 56 9.57 10.49 3.81
N PHE A 57 10.22 9.40 4.23
CA PHE A 57 11.64 9.11 3.95
C PHE A 57 11.83 8.02 2.88
N ARG A 58 10.78 7.60 2.18
CA ARG A 58 10.87 6.55 1.18
C ARG A 58 11.59 7.08 -0.06
N LYS A 59 12.81 6.58 -0.32
CA LYS A 59 13.56 6.88 -1.54
C LYS A 59 12.75 6.40 -2.74
N ARG A 60 12.23 7.34 -3.54
CA ARG A 60 11.51 7.03 -4.78
C ARG A 60 12.47 6.51 -5.84
N ILE A 61 12.02 5.53 -6.59
CA ILE A 61 12.72 5.04 -7.78
C ILE A 61 12.14 5.85 -8.95
N ASN A 62 12.94 6.80 -9.47
CA ASN A 62 12.55 7.56 -10.65
C ASN A 62 12.74 6.69 -11.89
N VAL A 63 11.70 6.54 -12.67
CA VAL A 63 11.69 5.76 -13.92
C VAL A 63 11.07 6.62 -15.00
N SER A 64 11.77 6.73 -16.13
CA SER A 64 11.37 7.56 -17.26
C SER A 64 11.00 6.75 -18.51
N SER A 65 11.36 5.46 -18.55
CA SER A 65 11.14 4.61 -19.71
C SER A 65 10.72 3.18 -19.34
N LEU A 66 10.05 2.51 -20.28
CA LEU A 66 9.65 1.10 -20.12
C LEU A 66 10.87 0.18 -19.97
N GLU A 67 11.99 0.51 -20.63
CA GLU A 67 13.21 -0.28 -20.52
C GLU A 67 13.82 -0.18 -19.11
N GLU A 68 13.74 0.97 -18.47
CA GLU A 68 14.14 1.14 -17.06
C GLU A 68 13.25 0.31 -16.14
N LEU A 69 11.91 0.32 -16.33
CA LEU A 69 10.99 -0.54 -15.57
C LEU A 69 11.35 -2.02 -15.69
N ARG A 70 11.73 -2.47 -16.88
CA ARG A 70 12.09 -3.87 -17.13
C ARG A 70 13.42 -4.28 -16.49
N ARG A 71 14.33 -3.32 -16.22
CA ARG A 71 15.61 -3.56 -15.54
C ARG A 71 15.50 -3.64 -14.02
N LEU A 72 14.42 -3.09 -13.44
CA LEU A 72 14.17 -3.21 -12.01
C LEU A 72 14.05 -4.69 -11.61
N ASP A 73 14.40 -5.03 -10.38
CA ASP A 73 13.98 -6.31 -9.84
C ASP A 73 12.46 -6.33 -9.57
N PRO A 74 11.83 -7.49 -9.40
CA PRO A 74 10.38 -7.58 -9.18
C PRO A 74 9.90 -6.74 -7.99
N TYR A 75 10.62 -6.75 -6.88
CA TYR A 75 10.27 -5.99 -5.68
C TYR A 75 10.37 -4.47 -5.90
N GLN A 76 11.39 -4.02 -6.63
CA GLN A 76 11.52 -2.62 -7.01
C GLN A 76 10.36 -2.17 -7.90
N PHE A 77 9.92 -3.01 -8.83
CA PHE A 77 8.77 -2.70 -9.68
C PHE A 77 7.47 -2.64 -8.88
N GLU A 78 7.22 -3.60 -7.96
CA GLU A 78 6.09 -3.54 -7.03
C GLU A 78 6.09 -2.24 -6.21
N LYS A 79 7.28 -1.79 -5.76
CA LYS A 79 7.43 -0.53 -5.04
C LYS A 79 7.07 0.67 -5.90
N VAL A 80 7.52 0.75 -7.15
CA VAL A 80 7.18 1.82 -8.10
C VAL A 80 5.67 1.88 -8.32
N VAL A 81 5.03 0.72 -8.53
CA VAL A 81 3.56 0.63 -8.66
C VAL A 81 2.86 1.11 -7.40
N GLY A 82 3.32 0.67 -6.23
CA GLY A 82 2.77 1.09 -4.95
C GLY A 82 2.92 2.60 -4.70
N ASP A 83 4.06 3.19 -5.06
CA ASP A 83 4.32 4.62 -4.90
C ASP A 83 3.40 5.43 -5.84
N TYR A 84 3.22 4.99 -7.08
CA TYR A 84 2.26 5.61 -8.02
C TYR A 84 0.84 5.65 -7.45
N PHE A 85 0.34 4.53 -6.94
CA PHE A 85 -1.01 4.51 -6.38
C PHE A 85 -1.15 5.33 -5.09
N ARG A 86 -0.10 5.45 -4.29
CA ARG A 86 -0.10 6.39 -3.14
C ARG A 86 -0.24 7.83 -3.60
N ASP A 87 0.47 8.22 -4.67
CA ASP A 87 0.34 9.55 -5.26
C ASP A 87 -1.07 9.81 -5.80
N CYS A 88 -1.74 8.77 -6.30
CA CYS A 88 -3.15 8.81 -6.68
C CYS A 88 -4.13 8.83 -5.48
N GLY A 89 -3.63 8.87 -4.23
CA GLY A 89 -4.45 8.97 -3.02
C GLY A 89 -4.99 7.65 -2.50
N TYR A 90 -4.40 6.51 -2.87
CA TYR A 90 -4.69 5.21 -2.26
C TYR A 90 -3.86 5.00 -0.99
N VAL A 91 -4.43 4.36 0.01
CA VAL A 91 -3.66 3.74 1.09
C VAL A 91 -3.18 2.38 0.57
N VAL A 92 -1.86 2.19 0.48
CA VAL A 92 -1.25 1.01 -0.15
C VAL A 92 -0.48 0.20 0.88
N GLN A 93 -0.83 -1.07 1.01
CA GLN A 93 -0.15 -2.07 1.84
C GLN A 93 0.46 -3.15 0.93
N GLN A 94 1.74 -3.42 1.09
CA GLN A 94 2.44 -4.48 0.37
C GLN A 94 2.24 -5.81 1.10
N THR A 95 1.95 -6.88 0.37
CA THR A 95 1.80 -8.22 0.96
C THR A 95 3.15 -8.88 1.22
N LYS A 96 3.18 -9.84 2.15
CA LYS A 96 4.41 -10.63 2.39
C LYS A 96 4.54 -11.70 1.31
N ARG A 97 5.74 -11.85 0.73
CA ARG A 97 6.07 -12.78 -0.37
C ARG A 97 5.67 -14.25 -0.15
N SER A 98 5.50 -14.69 1.09
CA SER A 98 5.30 -16.11 1.39
C SER A 98 3.83 -16.59 1.38
N ASN A 99 2.84 -15.68 1.30
CA ASN A 99 1.42 -16.07 1.34
C ASN A 99 0.50 -14.96 0.80
N ASP A 100 0.84 -14.44 -0.39
CA ASP A 100 0.16 -13.29 -1.01
C ASP A 100 -1.24 -13.60 -1.57
N GLY A 101 -1.58 -14.90 -1.70
CA GLY A 101 -2.88 -15.33 -2.23
C GLY A 101 -3.17 -14.80 -3.64
N GLY A 102 -2.13 -14.49 -4.43
CA GLY A 102 -2.29 -13.99 -5.79
C GLY A 102 -2.47 -12.49 -5.92
N LYS A 103 -1.93 -11.73 -4.96
CA LYS A 103 -1.91 -10.27 -4.96
C LYS A 103 -0.62 -9.77 -4.30
N ASP A 104 0.01 -8.78 -4.90
CA ASP A 104 1.26 -8.17 -4.39
C ASP A 104 0.97 -6.93 -3.53
N LEU A 105 -0.12 -6.19 -3.85
CA LEU A 105 -0.55 -5.02 -3.09
C LEU A 105 -2.02 -5.11 -2.71
N ILE A 106 -2.35 -4.61 -1.52
CA ILE A 106 -3.71 -4.33 -1.08
C ILE A 106 -3.86 -2.82 -0.95
N MET A 107 -4.89 -2.27 -1.60
CA MET A 107 -5.09 -0.83 -1.60
C MET A 107 -6.51 -0.48 -1.16
N TYR A 108 -6.64 0.71 -0.56
CA TYR A 108 -7.92 1.22 -0.07
C TYR A 108 -8.12 2.66 -0.54
N LYS A 109 -9.29 2.95 -1.09
CA LYS A 109 -9.70 4.31 -1.47
C LYS A 109 -11.22 4.44 -1.39
N CYS A 110 -11.71 5.49 -0.74
CA CYS A 110 -13.15 5.78 -0.62
C CYS A 110 -14.01 4.59 -0.15
N GLY A 111 -13.51 3.80 0.80
CA GLY A 111 -14.23 2.63 1.34
C GLY A 111 -14.17 1.37 0.46
N GLN A 112 -13.54 1.42 -0.72
CA GLN A 112 -13.36 0.29 -1.61
C GLN A 112 -11.98 -0.34 -1.42
N THR A 113 -11.92 -1.68 -1.40
CA THR A 113 -10.70 -2.47 -1.40
C THR A 113 -10.31 -2.82 -2.83
N TYR A 114 -8.99 -2.74 -3.12
CA TYR A 114 -8.40 -3.12 -4.40
C TYR A 114 -7.29 -4.12 -4.16
N TYR A 115 -7.23 -5.17 -4.96
CA TYR A 115 -6.14 -6.13 -5.01
C TYR A 115 -5.35 -5.93 -6.29
N VAL A 116 -4.03 -5.80 -6.16
CA VAL A 116 -3.15 -5.54 -7.29
C VAL A 116 -2.16 -6.69 -7.43
N GLU A 117 -2.10 -7.28 -8.59
CA GLU A 117 -1.05 -8.20 -9.00
C GLU A 117 -0.08 -7.47 -9.91
N VAL A 118 1.21 -7.60 -9.66
CA VAL A 118 2.29 -6.89 -10.36
C VAL A 118 3.26 -7.89 -10.97
N LYS A 119 3.44 -7.85 -12.29
CA LYS A 119 4.35 -8.77 -12.98
C LYS A 119 5.35 -8.02 -13.86
N ARG A 120 6.62 -8.05 -13.41
CA ARG A 120 7.73 -7.55 -14.21
C ARG A 120 8.15 -8.63 -15.22
N TYR A 121 7.61 -8.53 -16.43
CA TYR A 121 7.90 -9.46 -17.53
C TYR A 121 8.64 -8.78 -18.67
N GLY A 122 9.49 -9.52 -19.38
CA GLY A 122 10.11 -9.08 -20.62
C GLY A 122 9.09 -8.95 -21.76
N LYS A 123 9.44 -8.24 -22.82
CA LYS A 123 8.59 -7.99 -23.99
C LYS A 123 8.03 -9.28 -24.64
N SER A 124 8.78 -10.37 -24.59
CA SER A 124 8.41 -11.67 -25.17
C SER A 124 7.49 -12.52 -24.30
N HIS A 125 7.22 -12.11 -23.05
CA HIS A 125 6.40 -12.86 -22.09
C HIS A 125 5.13 -12.09 -21.76
N PRO A 126 4.08 -12.19 -22.60
CA PRO A 126 2.80 -11.56 -22.32
C PRO A 126 2.10 -12.25 -21.14
N VAL A 127 1.29 -11.49 -20.41
CA VAL A 127 0.42 -12.03 -19.37
C VAL A 127 -0.73 -12.79 -20.02
N ASP A 128 -0.97 -14.00 -19.56
CA ASP A 128 -1.99 -14.90 -20.08
C ASP A 128 -3.25 -14.98 -19.18
N ARG A 129 -4.27 -15.65 -19.69
CA ARG A 129 -5.57 -15.80 -19.02
C ARG A 129 -5.48 -16.42 -17.61
N PRO A 130 -4.73 -17.49 -17.33
CA PRO A 130 -4.65 -18.10 -16.00
C PRO A 130 -4.18 -17.13 -14.91
N LEU A 131 -3.29 -16.18 -15.24
CA LEU A 131 -2.83 -15.19 -14.27
C LEU A 131 -3.96 -14.23 -13.89
N ILE A 132 -4.80 -13.83 -14.84
CA ILE A 132 -5.98 -13.00 -14.57
C ILE A 132 -6.97 -13.78 -13.69
N GLN A 133 -7.23 -15.05 -14.00
CA GLN A 133 -8.15 -15.89 -13.21
C GLN A 133 -7.68 -16.06 -11.76
N LYS A 134 -6.36 -16.13 -11.53
CA LYS A 134 -5.80 -16.17 -10.17
C LYS A 134 -6.18 -14.91 -9.37
N LEU A 135 -6.03 -13.72 -9.97
CA LEU A 135 -6.43 -12.46 -9.35
C LEU A 135 -7.95 -12.38 -9.12
N VAL A 136 -8.75 -12.83 -10.08
CA VAL A 136 -10.23 -12.91 -9.93
C VAL A 136 -10.60 -13.76 -8.71
N GLY A 137 -9.95 -14.94 -8.56
CA GLY A 137 -10.14 -15.82 -7.42
C GLY A 137 -9.78 -15.17 -6.08
N ALA A 138 -8.78 -14.29 -6.05
CA ALA A 138 -8.41 -13.53 -4.86
C ALA A 138 -9.42 -12.40 -4.54
N CYS A 139 -9.95 -11.73 -5.57
CA CYS A 139 -10.86 -10.60 -5.43
C CYS A 139 -12.26 -11.02 -4.96
N HIS A 140 -12.82 -12.07 -5.56
CA HIS A 140 -14.22 -12.46 -5.40
C HIS A 140 -14.66 -12.67 -3.95
N PRO A 141 -13.95 -13.45 -3.09
CA PRO A 141 -14.38 -13.69 -1.71
C PRO A 141 -14.39 -12.43 -0.83
N ASN A 142 -13.64 -11.40 -1.23
CA ASN A 142 -13.41 -10.19 -0.45
C ASN A 142 -14.14 -8.95 -1.03
N ASN A 143 -14.94 -9.14 -2.07
CA ASN A 143 -15.60 -8.05 -2.80
C ASN A 143 -14.62 -6.92 -3.17
N ALA A 144 -13.38 -7.30 -3.54
CA ALA A 144 -12.31 -6.38 -3.92
C ALA A 144 -12.33 -6.17 -5.44
N LYS A 145 -11.95 -4.97 -5.87
CA LYS A 145 -11.65 -4.70 -7.29
C LYS A 145 -10.23 -5.16 -7.61
N GLY A 146 -10.04 -5.76 -8.77
CA GLY A 146 -8.73 -6.24 -9.21
C GLY A 146 -8.07 -5.29 -10.19
N ILE A 147 -6.76 -5.09 -10.04
CA ILE A 147 -5.91 -4.38 -10.99
C ILE A 147 -4.70 -5.25 -11.28
N PHE A 148 -4.39 -5.47 -12.55
CA PHE A 148 -3.21 -6.22 -12.96
C PHE A 148 -2.24 -5.27 -13.69
N VAL A 149 -1.02 -5.11 -13.15
CA VAL A 149 0.02 -4.24 -13.71
C VAL A 149 1.18 -5.08 -14.24
N THR A 150 1.63 -4.82 -15.46
CA THR A 150 2.79 -5.53 -16.00
C THR A 150 3.71 -4.59 -16.80
N THR A 151 5.00 -4.94 -16.91
CA THR A 151 5.95 -4.31 -17.85
C THR A 151 5.89 -4.90 -19.26
N SER A 152 5.00 -5.86 -19.50
CA SER A 152 4.78 -6.50 -20.79
C SER A 152 3.43 -6.08 -21.37
N ARG A 153 2.79 -6.98 -22.10
CA ARG A 153 1.47 -6.84 -22.71
C ARG A 153 0.57 -7.99 -22.26
N PHE A 154 -0.72 -7.90 -22.54
CA PHE A 154 -1.68 -8.96 -22.27
C PHE A 154 -2.01 -9.74 -23.55
N THR A 155 -2.24 -11.03 -23.43
CA THR A 155 -2.82 -11.83 -24.52
C THR A 155 -4.31 -11.49 -24.71
N LYS A 156 -4.88 -11.80 -25.89
CA LYS A 156 -6.32 -11.64 -26.13
C LYS A 156 -7.15 -12.39 -25.07
N GLY A 157 -6.77 -13.62 -24.72
CA GLY A 157 -7.48 -14.40 -23.69
C GLY A 157 -7.42 -13.76 -22.29
N ALA A 158 -6.32 -13.06 -21.93
CA ALA A 158 -6.21 -12.30 -20.70
C ALA A 158 -7.14 -11.08 -20.72
N ILE A 159 -7.19 -10.34 -21.83
CA ILE A 159 -8.07 -9.18 -22.01
C ILE A 159 -9.53 -9.59 -21.92
N ASP A 160 -9.93 -10.65 -22.61
CA ASP A 160 -11.30 -11.17 -22.59
C ASP A 160 -11.72 -11.62 -21.18
N GLU A 161 -10.82 -12.23 -20.42
CA GLU A 161 -11.08 -12.66 -19.04
C GLU A 161 -11.20 -11.47 -18.10
N ALA A 162 -10.29 -10.50 -18.19
CA ALA A 162 -10.32 -9.28 -17.40
C ALA A 162 -11.60 -8.48 -17.62
N HIS A 163 -12.02 -8.34 -18.86
CA HIS A 163 -13.27 -7.65 -19.20
C HIS A 163 -14.50 -8.32 -18.57
N ARG A 164 -14.59 -9.67 -18.64
CA ARG A 164 -15.70 -10.43 -18.04
C ARG A 164 -15.73 -10.33 -16.50
N SER A 165 -14.56 -10.24 -15.89
CA SER A 165 -14.39 -10.27 -14.43
C SER A 165 -14.18 -8.88 -13.82
N ASN A 166 -14.32 -7.81 -14.63
CA ASN A 166 -14.12 -6.41 -14.20
C ASN A 166 -12.76 -6.18 -13.53
N ILE A 167 -11.69 -6.77 -14.12
CA ILE A 167 -10.30 -6.54 -13.72
C ILE A 167 -9.71 -5.43 -14.59
N GLU A 168 -9.12 -4.42 -13.98
CA GLU A 168 -8.39 -3.38 -14.67
C GLU A 168 -7.02 -3.91 -15.10
N LEU A 169 -6.65 -3.67 -16.37
CA LEU A 169 -5.37 -4.06 -16.92
C LEU A 169 -4.53 -2.81 -17.22
N ILE A 170 -3.29 -2.80 -16.74
CA ILE A 170 -2.31 -1.75 -17.00
C ILE A 170 -1.06 -2.40 -17.58
N ASP A 171 -0.84 -2.23 -18.88
CA ASP A 171 0.37 -2.70 -19.55
C ASP A 171 1.55 -1.75 -19.34
N GLY A 172 2.74 -2.16 -19.80
CA GLY A 172 3.97 -1.39 -19.59
C GLY A 172 3.94 -0.01 -20.24
N ASP A 173 3.38 0.10 -21.44
CA ASP A 173 3.28 1.37 -22.16
C ASP A 173 2.27 2.31 -21.49
N GLN A 174 1.15 1.77 -21.05
CA GLN A 174 0.13 2.50 -20.29
C GLN A 174 0.70 2.98 -18.95
N PHE A 175 1.41 2.12 -18.21
CA PHE A 175 1.97 2.48 -16.92
C PHE A 175 3.00 3.61 -17.02
N ILE A 176 3.86 3.62 -18.06
CA ILE A 176 4.79 4.73 -18.31
C ILE A 176 4.05 6.04 -18.59
N ARG A 177 2.92 6.00 -19.33
CA ARG A 177 2.10 7.21 -19.54
C ARG A 177 1.53 7.74 -18.23
N LEU A 178 1.05 6.84 -17.37
CA LEU A 178 0.51 7.20 -16.05
C LEU A 178 1.56 7.78 -15.11
N LEU A 179 2.82 7.32 -15.17
CA LEU A 179 3.92 7.88 -14.36
C LEU A 179 4.33 9.29 -14.80
N LYS A 180 3.95 9.74 -16.01
CA LYS A 180 4.30 11.05 -16.58
C LYS A 180 3.16 12.07 -16.49
N SER A 181 1.95 11.64 -16.14
CA SER A 181 0.76 12.49 -16.00
C SER A 181 0.72 13.18 -14.64
#